data_791a03df3f1d1861f0d7db0659b14b54
#
_entry.id   791a03df3f1d1861f0d7db0659b14b54
#
_cell.length_a   1.000
_cell.length_b   1.000
_cell.length_c   1.000
_cell.angle_alpha   90.00
_cell.angle_beta   90.00
_cell.angle_gamma   90.00
#
_symmetry.space_group_name_H-M   'P 1'
#
loop_
_entity.id
_entity.type
_entity.pdbx_description
1 polymer ?
#
loop_
_entity_poly.entity_id
_entity_poly.type
_entity_poly.pdbx_seq_one_letter_code
_entity_poly.pdbx_strand_id
1 'polypeptide(L)'
;MKLMIYASIEADTLWIPLLMNLQASAGQTAITVLVYRSVADLIARHRDRGERSPVVVFASSEHEVDLLLSAGNRLEADRLILVLPNTLPPLLAKGHLLRPRVLFSPPTAPEEIAAVLARMFGLPDARFVSPTLLDYAL
;
A
#
# COMPACT_ATOMS: atom_id res chain seq x y z
N MET A 1 -14.21 6.47 -1.78
CA MET A 1 -12.76 6.34 -1.97
C MET A 1 -12.41 4.90 -2.22
N LYS A 2 -11.45 4.66 -3.08
CA LYS A 2 -10.99 3.30 -3.40
C LYS A 2 -9.52 3.13 -3.09
N LEU A 3 -9.17 1.98 -2.54
CA LEU A 3 -7.81 1.59 -2.25
C LEU A 3 -7.57 0.21 -2.86
N MET A 4 -6.52 0.09 -3.65
CA MET A 4 -6.12 -1.18 -4.24
C MET A 4 -4.93 -1.72 -3.43
N ILE A 5 -5.01 -2.98 -3.04
CA ILE A 5 -3.94 -3.63 -2.29
C ILE A 5 -3.53 -4.90 -3.02
N TYR A 6 -2.24 -5.04 -3.29
CA TYR A 6 -1.67 -6.33 -3.63
C TYR A 6 -1.00 -6.91 -2.40
N ALA A 7 -1.39 -8.10 -2.02
CA ALA A 7 -0.79 -8.79 -0.90
C ALA A 7 -0.92 -10.29 -1.09
N SER A 8 0.18 -11.02 -0.91
CA SER A 8 0.12 -12.47 -0.75
C SER A 8 -0.53 -12.81 0.59
N ILE A 9 -0.92 -14.06 0.77
CA ILE A 9 -1.51 -14.51 2.05
C ILE A 9 -0.57 -14.21 3.21
N GLU A 10 0.73 -14.32 3.00
CA GLU A 10 1.73 -14.05 4.01
C GLU A 10 1.71 -12.61 4.52
N ALA A 11 1.23 -11.67 3.73
CA ALA A 11 1.17 -10.26 4.09
C ALA A 11 -0.13 -9.87 4.79
N ASP A 12 -1.05 -10.80 5.05
CA ASP A 12 -2.33 -10.49 5.70
C ASP A 12 -2.13 -9.89 7.10
N THR A 13 -1.08 -10.26 7.80
CA THR A 13 -0.76 -9.70 9.10
C THR A 13 -0.37 -8.22 9.02
N LEU A 14 -0.05 -7.71 7.83
CA LEU A 14 0.34 -6.33 7.63
C LEU A 14 -0.82 -5.47 7.12
N TRP A 15 -1.55 -5.95 6.10
CA TRP A 15 -2.57 -5.09 5.49
C TRP A 15 -3.87 -5.03 6.28
N ILE A 16 -4.21 -6.06 7.06
CA ILE A 16 -5.43 -6.02 7.88
C ILE A 16 -5.32 -4.94 8.96
N PRO A 17 -4.24 -4.85 9.76
CA PRO A 17 -4.08 -3.74 10.69
C PRO A 17 -4.01 -2.38 10.00
N LEU A 18 -3.41 -2.31 8.82
CA LEU A 18 -3.40 -1.08 8.02
C LEU A 18 -4.82 -0.60 7.73
N LEU A 19 -5.69 -1.50 7.31
CA LEU A 19 -7.07 -1.17 6.99
C LEU A 19 -7.82 -0.66 8.21
N MET A 20 -7.62 -1.29 9.36
CA MET A 20 -8.24 -0.84 10.60
C MET A 20 -7.81 0.57 10.98
N ASN A 21 -6.52 0.86 10.86
CA ASN A 21 -5.97 2.19 11.10
C ASN A 21 -6.57 3.23 10.15
N LEU A 22 -6.65 2.88 8.89
CA LEU A 22 -7.16 3.78 7.86
C LEU A 22 -8.65 4.08 8.07
N GLN A 23 -9.44 3.08 8.44
CA GLN A 23 -10.85 3.27 8.72
C GLN A 23 -11.08 4.15 9.95
N ALA A 24 -10.23 4.04 10.96
CA ALA A 24 -10.29 4.92 12.11
C ALA A 24 -10.04 6.39 11.72
N SER A 25 -9.11 6.62 10.79
CA SER A 25 -8.85 7.97 10.27
C SER A 25 -9.98 8.49 9.39
N ALA A 26 -10.64 7.61 8.65
CA ALA A 26 -11.68 7.99 7.71
C ALA A 26 -12.98 8.39 8.42
N GLY A 27 -13.19 7.94 9.66
CA GLY A 27 -14.43 8.19 10.37
C GLY A 27 -15.61 7.57 9.64
N GLN A 28 -16.56 8.41 9.20
CA GLN A 28 -17.72 7.94 8.46
C GLN A 28 -17.51 7.84 6.96
N THR A 29 -16.35 8.24 6.46
CA THR A 29 -16.06 8.14 5.04
C THR A 29 -15.85 6.68 4.65
N ALA A 30 -16.61 6.22 3.67
CA ALA A 30 -16.49 4.84 3.20
C ALA A 30 -15.25 4.69 2.31
N ILE A 31 -14.46 3.67 2.60
CA ILE A 31 -13.30 3.31 1.79
C ILE A 31 -13.54 1.91 1.24
N THR A 32 -13.60 1.81 -0.08
CA THR A 32 -13.69 0.51 -0.76
C THR A 32 -12.30 -0.04 -0.96
N VAL A 33 -12.03 -1.21 -0.43
CA VAL A 33 -10.72 -1.86 -0.53
C VAL A 33 -10.83 -3.04 -1.47
N LEU A 34 -9.95 -3.06 -2.46
CA LEU A 34 -9.85 -4.15 -3.43
C LEU A 34 -8.51 -4.84 -3.22
N VAL A 35 -8.56 -6.11 -2.83
CA VAL A 35 -7.35 -6.88 -2.55
C VAL A 35 -7.08 -7.84 -3.71
N TYR A 36 -5.87 -7.77 -4.25
CA TYR A 36 -5.42 -8.62 -5.33
C TYR A 36 -4.34 -9.56 -4.82
N ARG A 37 -4.45 -10.82 -5.21
CA ARG A 37 -3.48 -11.88 -4.83
C ARG A 37 -2.49 -12.19 -5.95
N SER A 38 -2.63 -11.53 -7.10
CA SER A 38 -1.78 -11.71 -8.27
C SER A 38 -1.36 -10.35 -8.80
N VAL A 39 -0.08 -10.19 -9.10
CA VAL A 39 0.43 -8.96 -9.71
C VAL A 39 -0.22 -8.72 -11.08
N ALA A 40 -0.44 -9.79 -11.84
CA ALA A 40 -1.09 -9.69 -13.15
C ALA A 40 -2.51 -9.14 -13.03
N ASP A 41 -3.27 -9.60 -12.04
CA ASP A 41 -4.64 -9.10 -11.80
C ASP A 41 -4.63 -7.65 -11.39
N LEU A 42 -3.71 -7.26 -10.52
CA LEU A 42 -3.56 -5.88 -10.10
C LEU A 42 -3.32 -4.96 -11.30
N ILE A 43 -2.38 -5.32 -12.16
CA ILE A 43 -2.02 -4.53 -13.33
C ILE A 43 -3.18 -4.42 -14.30
N ALA A 44 -3.86 -5.54 -14.58
CA ALA A 44 -4.99 -5.56 -15.50
C ALA A 44 -6.13 -4.68 -15.00
N ARG A 45 -6.48 -4.77 -13.72
CA ARG A 45 -7.56 -4.00 -13.14
C ARG A 45 -7.23 -2.53 -13.02
N HIS A 46 -6.00 -2.20 -12.65
CA HIS A 46 -5.56 -0.82 -12.55
C HIS A 46 -5.62 -0.14 -13.91
N ARG A 47 -5.19 -0.84 -14.95
CA ARG A 47 -5.19 -0.32 -16.32
C ARG A 47 -6.61 -0.07 -16.85
N ASP A 48 -7.52 -1.01 -16.61
CA ASP A 48 -8.87 -0.97 -17.19
C ASP A 48 -9.73 0.14 -16.58
N ARG A 49 -9.47 0.52 -15.35
CA ARG A 49 -10.33 1.46 -14.64
C ARG A 49 -10.01 2.91 -14.90
N GLY A 50 -8.77 3.23 -15.30
CA GLY A 50 -8.36 4.61 -15.49
C GLY A 50 -8.50 5.48 -14.25
N GLU A 51 -8.70 4.88 -13.10
CA GLU A 51 -8.87 5.60 -11.84
C GLU A 51 -7.54 5.87 -11.17
N ARG A 52 -7.45 7.03 -10.52
CA ARG A 52 -6.25 7.44 -9.78
C ARG A 52 -6.30 6.98 -8.32
N SER A 53 -6.64 5.73 -8.11
CA SER A 53 -6.69 5.17 -6.77
C SER A 53 -5.29 4.88 -6.26
N PRO A 54 -5.00 5.12 -4.97
CA PRO A 54 -3.76 4.67 -4.38
C PRO A 54 -3.65 3.15 -4.46
N VAL A 55 -2.43 2.68 -4.65
CA VAL A 55 -2.12 1.25 -4.71
C VAL A 55 -1.05 0.96 -3.68
N VAL A 56 -1.31 0.02 -2.79
CA VAL A 56 -0.32 -0.47 -1.83
C VAL A 56 0.10 -1.87 -2.25
N VAL A 57 1.38 -2.06 -2.49
CA VAL A 57 1.93 -3.36 -2.86
C VAL A 57 2.78 -3.86 -1.70
N PHE A 58 2.34 -4.96 -1.09
CA PHE A 58 3.12 -5.69 -0.09
C PHE A 58 3.90 -6.77 -0.81
N ALA A 59 5.09 -6.44 -1.27
CA ALA A 59 5.94 -7.42 -1.95
C ALA A 59 6.49 -8.42 -0.93
N SER A 60 6.36 -9.71 -1.23
CA SER A 60 6.89 -10.78 -0.40
C SER A 60 8.19 -11.36 -0.96
N SER A 61 8.54 -11.00 -2.19
CA SER A 61 9.75 -11.50 -2.83
C SER A 61 10.26 -10.54 -3.91
N GLU A 62 11.52 -10.70 -4.26
CA GLU A 62 12.14 -9.95 -5.37
C GLU A 62 11.43 -10.24 -6.69
N HIS A 63 10.93 -11.47 -6.88
CA HIS A 63 10.22 -11.86 -8.09
C HIS A 63 8.97 -10.99 -8.33
N GLU A 64 8.23 -10.67 -7.29
CA GLU A 64 7.05 -9.81 -7.41
C GLU A 64 7.43 -8.40 -7.85
N VAL A 65 8.54 -7.88 -7.35
CA VAL A 65 9.05 -6.57 -7.77
C VAL A 65 9.49 -6.63 -9.23
N ASP A 66 10.11 -7.72 -9.66
CA ASP A 66 10.47 -7.92 -11.05
C ASP A 66 9.25 -7.93 -11.98
N LEU A 67 8.16 -8.55 -11.55
CA LEU A 67 6.90 -8.54 -12.30
C LEU A 67 6.35 -7.13 -12.46
N LEU A 68 6.42 -6.33 -11.41
CA LEU A 68 5.99 -4.94 -11.46
C LEU A 68 6.86 -4.12 -12.40
N LEU A 69 8.18 -4.32 -12.36
CA LEU A 69 9.10 -3.65 -13.27
C LEU A 69 8.83 -4.03 -14.73
N SER A 70 8.47 -5.29 -14.98
CA SER A 70 8.14 -5.77 -16.33
C SER A 70 6.87 -5.11 -16.88
N ALA A 71 5.98 -4.66 -16.01
CA ALA A 71 4.77 -3.98 -16.42
C ALA A 71 5.02 -2.56 -16.93
N GLY A 72 6.23 -2.02 -16.70
CA GLY A 72 6.58 -0.67 -17.14
C GLY A 72 5.72 0.41 -16.45
N ASN A 73 5.18 1.33 -17.26
CA ASN A 73 4.41 2.46 -16.74
C ASN A 73 2.92 2.16 -16.51
N ARG A 74 2.53 0.90 -16.46
CA ARG A 74 1.13 0.53 -16.30
C ARG A 74 0.58 0.88 -14.91
N LEU A 75 1.44 0.96 -13.90
CA LEU A 75 1.06 1.49 -12.59
C LEU A 75 1.47 2.95 -12.51
N GLU A 76 0.57 3.78 -12.01
CA GLU A 76 0.90 5.18 -11.76
C GLU A 76 1.77 5.28 -10.52
N ALA A 77 3.06 5.52 -10.72
CA ALA A 77 4.05 5.50 -9.66
C ALA A 77 3.78 6.55 -8.57
N ASP A 78 3.16 7.66 -8.92
CA ASP A 78 2.79 8.71 -7.96
C ASP A 78 1.66 8.29 -7.01
N ARG A 79 1.01 7.18 -7.29
CA ARG A 79 -0.03 6.57 -6.45
C ARG A 79 0.42 5.26 -5.82
N LEU A 80 1.64 4.84 -6.10
CA LEU A 80 2.15 3.56 -5.64
C LEU A 80 2.86 3.72 -4.29
N ILE A 81 2.43 2.91 -3.33
CA ILE A 81 3.14 2.71 -2.07
C ILE A 81 3.69 1.29 -2.12
N LEU A 82 5.00 1.17 -2.04
CA LEU A 82 5.67 -0.13 -2.10
C LEU A 82 6.22 -0.48 -0.73
N VAL A 83 5.82 -1.65 -0.22
CA VAL A 83 6.30 -2.19 1.04
C VAL A 83 7.16 -3.41 0.75
N LEU A 84 8.44 -3.32 1.09
CA LEU A 84 9.40 -4.39 0.83
C LEU A 84 9.51 -5.34 2.02
N PRO A 85 9.81 -6.64 1.78
CA PRO A 85 9.93 -7.63 2.85
C PRO A 85 11.25 -7.55 3.60
N ASN A 86 12.27 -6.94 3.01
CA ASN A 86 13.59 -6.81 3.62
C ASN A 86 14.37 -5.64 3.03
N THR A 87 15.57 -5.40 3.53
CA THR A 87 16.43 -4.28 3.15
C THR A 87 17.63 -4.71 2.33
N LEU A 88 17.59 -5.88 1.71
CA LEU A 88 18.71 -6.34 0.89
C LEU A 88 18.95 -5.39 -0.29
N PRO A 89 20.21 -5.02 -0.56
CA PRO A 89 20.52 -4.01 -1.58
C PRO A 89 19.92 -4.26 -2.95
N PRO A 90 19.95 -5.50 -3.53
CA PRO A 90 19.32 -5.72 -4.82
C PRO A 90 17.82 -5.42 -4.84
N LEU A 91 17.12 -5.78 -3.77
CA LEU A 91 15.69 -5.54 -3.65
C LEU A 91 15.39 -4.05 -3.50
N LEU A 92 16.16 -3.35 -2.67
CA LEU A 92 16.01 -1.89 -2.52
C LEU A 92 16.22 -1.17 -3.84
N ALA A 93 17.26 -1.54 -4.59
CA ALA A 93 17.54 -0.93 -5.87
C ALA A 93 16.37 -1.11 -6.84
N LYS A 94 15.80 -2.30 -6.92
CA LYS A 94 14.63 -2.57 -7.77
C LYS A 94 13.41 -1.80 -7.31
N GLY A 95 13.19 -1.72 -6.00
CA GLY A 95 12.10 -0.93 -5.45
C GLY A 95 12.18 0.53 -5.86
N HIS A 96 13.36 1.12 -5.81
CA HIS A 96 13.58 2.51 -6.23
C HIS A 96 13.40 2.70 -7.75
N LEU A 97 13.67 1.67 -8.55
CA LEU A 97 13.45 1.75 -10.00
C LEU A 97 11.98 1.90 -10.35
N LEU A 98 11.07 1.40 -9.51
CA LEU A 98 9.64 1.58 -9.70
C LEU A 98 9.20 3.03 -9.44
N ARG A 99 10.03 3.83 -8.80
CA ARG A 99 9.75 5.21 -8.42
C ARG A 99 8.42 5.35 -7.68
N PRO A 100 8.19 4.57 -6.61
CA PRO A 100 6.94 4.70 -5.87
C PRO A 100 6.88 6.06 -5.19
N ARG A 101 5.66 6.48 -4.86
CA ARG A 101 5.48 7.69 -4.07
C ARG A 101 6.15 7.56 -2.70
N VAL A 102 6.01 6.39 -2.08
CA VAL A 102 6.68 6.07 -0.82
C VAL A 102 7.15 4.64 -0.88
N LEU A 103 8.36 4.41 -0.41
CA LEU A 103 8.93 3.09 -0.26
C LEU A 103 9.11 2.81 1.24
N PHE A 104 8.48 1.74 1.71
CA PHE A 104 8.67 1.26 3.08
C PHE A 104 9.54 0.01 3.07
N SER A 105 10.43 -0.07 4.05
CA SER A 105 11.23 -1.26 4.30
C SER A 105 11.13 -1.61 5.80
N PRO A 106 11.37 -2.86 6.17
CA PRO A 106 11.27 -3.27 7.57
C PRO A 106 12.25 -2.49 8.48
N PRO A 107 11.84 -2.18 9.69
CA PRO A 107 10.52 -2.44 10.26
C PRO A 107 9.47 -1.45 9.77
N THR A 108 8.34 -1.95 9.27
CA THR A 108 7.25 -1.10 8.77
C THR A 108 6.05 -1.23 9.70
N ALA A 109 5.57 -0.10 10.20
CA ALA A 109 4.38 -0.07 11.03
C ALA A 109 3.15 0.23 10.18
N PRO A 110 2.05 -0.53 10.34
CA PRO A 110 0.82 -0.28 9.59
C PRO A 110 0.29 1.14 9.72
N GLU A 111 0.44 1.77 10.88
CA GLU A 111 0.00 3.13 11.11
C GLU A 111 0.79 4.15 10.29
N GLU A 112 2.03 3.89 9.94
CA GLU A 112 2.81 4.77 9.06
C GLU A 112 2.25 4.75 7.64
N ILE A 113 1.90 3.57 7.16
CA ILE A 113 1.29 3.41 5.83
C ILE A 113 -0.08 4.08 5.82
N ALA A 114 -0.87 3.87 6.87
CA ALA A 114 -2.20 4.47 6.99
C ALA A 114 -2.12 6.00 6.98
N ALA A 115 -1.12 6.58 7.64
CA ALA A 115 -0.93 8.03 7.64
C ALA A 115 -0.66 8.59 6.24
N VAL A 116 0.17 7.89 5.47
CA VAL A 116 0.44 8.30 4.08
C VAL A 116 -0.82 8.20 3.23
N LEU A 117 -1.55 7.10 3.34
CA LEU A 117 -2.80 6.91 2.60
C LEU A 117 -3.85 7.95 2.96
N ALA A 118 -3.98 8.27 4.23
CA ALA A 118 -4.92 9.28 4.68
C ALA A 118 -4.62 10.63 4.05
N ARG A 119 -3.34 10.99 3.94
CA ARG A 119 -2.94 12.22 3.25
C ARG A 119 -3.27 12.16 1.76
N MET A 120 -3.05 11.01 1.12
CA MET A 120 -3.37 10.83 -0.30
C MET A 120 -4.86 10.94 -0.56
N PHE A 121 -5.69 10.49 0.38
CA PHE A 121 -7.14 10.62 0.30
C PHE A 121 -7.64 12.00 0.74
N GLY A 122 -6.78 12.85 1.28
CA GLY A 122 -7.18 14.13 1.81
C GLY A 122 -8.02 14.04 3.07
N LEU A 123 -7.85 12.98 3.86
CA LEU A 123 -8.58 12.80 5.11
C LEU A 123 -8.04 13.76 6.17
N PRO A 124 -8.92 14.50 6.86
CA PRO A 124 -8.50 15.35 7.95
C PRO A 124 -8.08 14.49 9.15
N ASP A 125 -7.27 15.08 10.02
CA ASP A 125 -6.90 14.50 11.32
C ASP A 125 -6.18 13.16 11.25
N ALA A 126 -5.68 12.77 10.07
CA ALA A 126 -4.95 11.52 9.90
C ALA A 126 -3.79 11.37 10.89
N ARG A 127 -3.11 12.48 11.19
CA ARG A 127 -1.99 12.49 12.13
C ARG A 127 -2.40 12.37 13.59
N PHE A 128 -3.68 12.57 13.88
CA PHE A 128 -4.21 12.44 15.25
C PHE A 128 -4.68 11.03 15.56
N VAL A 129 -4.76 10.18 14.55
CA VAL A 129 -5.01 8.76 14.76
C VAL A 129 -3.67 8.16 15.12
N SER A 130 -3.25 8.40 16.34
CA SER A 130 -1.96 7.94 16.82
C SER A 130 -2.05 6.47 17.24
N PRO A 131 -0.92 5.77 17.28
CA PRO A 131 -0.87 4.40 17.80
C PRO A 131 -1.48 4.29 19.20
N THR A 132 -1.34 5.33 20.01
CA THR A 132 -1.90 5.35 21.36
C THR A 132 -3.42 5.20 21.36
N LEU A 133 -4.11 5.93 20.47
CA LEU A 133 -5.56 5.80 20.35
C LEU A 133 -5.97 4.42 19.88
N LEU A 134 -5.22 3.87 18.94
CA LEU A 134 -5.49 2.54 18.41
C LEU A 134 -5.27 1.46 19.46
N ASP A 135 -4.28 1.62 20.31
CA ASP A 135 -4.03 0.71 21.43
C ASP A 135 -5.22 0.66 22.38
N TYR A 136 -5.86 1.77 22.59
CA TYR A 136 -7.07 1.79 23.43
C TYR A 136 -8.27 1.15 22.75
N ALA A 137 -8.32 1.18 21.44
CA ALA A 137 -9.40 0.57 20.68
C ALA A 137 -9.25 -0.95 20.60
N LEU A 138 -8.06 -1.44 20.80
CA LEU A 138 -7.77 -2.86 20.77
C LEU A 138 -7.94 -3.50 22.13
#